data_f3da8c2bf845e2bfe848876cbc7df71b
#
_entry.id   f3da8c2bf845e2bfe848876cbc7df71b
#
_cell.length_a   1.000
_cell.length_b   1.000
_cell.length_c   1.000
_cell.angle_alpha   90.00
_cell.angle_beta   90.00
_cell.angle_gamma   90.00
#
_symmetry.space_group_name_H-M   'P 1'
#
loop_
_entity.id
_entity.type
_entity.pdbx_description
1 polymer ?
#
loop_
_entity_poly.entity_id
_entity_poly.type
_entity_poly.pdbx_seq_one_letter_code
_entity_poly.pdbx_strand_id
1 'polypeptide(L)' 'MGKRQVIYRSDRIAGSKELLNREVNLVTKEARVWHGTITAIGSAEVELKDARKGKHRIAFAHIDRIYSDIKTGY' A
#
# COMPACT_ATOMS: atom_id res chain seq x y z
N MET A 1 9.59 15.96 13.65
CA MET A 1 8.24 15.76 14.08
C MET A 1 7.27 15.85 12.92
N GLY A 2 6.95 15.17 12.14
CA GLY A 2 6.00 15.28 11.06
C GLY A 2 5.77 13.96 10.41
N LYS A 3 4.62 13.39 10.65
CA LYS A 3 4.13 12.29 9.86
C LYS A 3 3.23 12.86 8.80
N ARG A 4 3.57 12.66 7.55
CA ARG A 4 2.66 12.93 6.46
C ARG A 4 2.07 11.62 6.02
N GLN A 5 0.77 11.63 5.86
CA GLN A 5 0.07 10.50 5.29
C GLN A 5 -0.27 10.85 3.86
N VAL A 6 0.19 10.03 2.94
CA VAL A 6 -0.13 10.19 1.52
C VAL A 6 -1.13 9.10 1.15
N ILE A 7 -2.18 9.50 0.44
CA ILE A 7 -3.23 8.60 0.03
C ILE A 7 -3.05 8.29 -1.47
N TYR A 8 -2.97 7.01 -1.78
CA TYR A 8 -2.87 6.55 -3.16
C TYR A 8 -4.16 5.84 -3.53
N ARG A 9 -4.79 6.29 -4.58
CA ARG A 9 -5.96 5.59 -5.12
C ARG A 9 -5.52 4.56 -6.14
N SER A 10 -6.42 3.63 -6.46
CA SER A 10 -6.10 2.50 -7.32
C SER A 10 -5.53 2.88 -8.68
N ASP A 11 -5.94 4.01 -9.23
CA ASP A 11 -5.45 4.48 -10.53
C ASP A 11 -4.01 5.00 -10.49
N ARG A 12 -3.48 5.28 -9.30
CA ARG A 12 -2.11 5.79 -9.14
C ARG A 12 -1.12 4.76 -8.65
N ILE A 13 -1.58 3.61 -8.19
CA ILE A 13 -0.71 2.61 -7.58
C ILE A 13 0.30 2.06 -8.59
N ALA A 14 -0.13 1.82 -9.81
CA ALA A 14 0.72 1.21 -10.83
C ALA A 14 1.96 2.05 -11.16
N GLY A 15 1.86 3.37 -11.04
CA GLY A 15 2.98 4.26 -11.32
C GLY A 15 3.77 4.69 -10.09
N SER A 16 3.40 4.22 -8.92
CA SER A 16 3.96 4.69 -7.65
C SER A 16 5.03 3.76 -7.12
N LYS A 17 6.17 3.73 -7.79
CA LYS A 17 7.30 2.90 -7.36
C LYS A 17 7.81 3.25 -5.97
N GLU A 18 7.51 4.44 -5.50
CA GLU A 18 7.88 4.87 -4.17
C GLU A 18 7.18 4.09 -3.06
N LEU A 19 6.10 3.37 -3.40
CA LEU A 19 5.43 2.49 -2.45
C LEU A 19 6.19 1.20 -2.18
N LEU A 20 7.12 0.84 -3.05
CA LEU A 20 7.91 -0.37 -2.87
C LEU A 20 8.72 -0.30 -1.58
N ASN A 21 8.70 -1.38 -0.82
CA ASN A 21 9.40 -1.51 0.46
C ASN A 21 8.91 -0.53 1.53
N ARG A 22 7.72 0.03 1.34
CA ARG A 22 7.12 0.91 2.34
C ARG A 22 6.00 0.21 3.08
N GLU A 23 5.91 0.51 4.35
CA GLU A 23 4.83 0.04 5.19
C GLU A 23 3.60 0.90 4.94
N VAL A 24 2.49 0.25 4.63
CA VAL A 24 1.26 0.95 4.26
C VAL A 24 0.06 0.31 4.93
N ASN A 25 -1.03 1.06 4.94
CA ASN A 25 -2.35 0.55 5.26
C ASN A 25 -3.17 0.54 3.98
N LEU A 26 -3.54 -0.63 3.52
CA LEU A 26 -4.29 -0.79 2.29
C LEU A 26 -5.75 -1.07 2.63
N VAL A 27 -6.65 -0.27 2.08
CA VAL A 27 -8.08 -0.42 2.29
C VAL A 27 -8.71 -0.95 1.02
N THR A 28 -9.43 -2.06 1.12
CA THR A 28 -10.13 -2.63 -0.02
C THR A 28 -11.54 -2.04 -0.13
N LYS A 29 -12.16 -2.26 -1.28
CA LYS A 29 -13.54 -1.83 -1.50
C LYS A 29 -14.55 -2.50 -0.57
N GLU A 30 -14.17 -3.63 0.01
CA GLU A 30 -14.97 -4.33 1.01
C GLU A 30 -14.75 -3.81 2.42
N ALA A 31 -14.05 -2.69 2.56
CA ALA A 31 -13.72 -2.06 3.83
C ALA A 31 -12.79 -2.91 4.70
N ARG A 32 -12.00 -3.78 4.11
CA ARG A 32 -10.94 -4.50 4.82
C ARG A 32 -9.66 -3.68 4.81
N VAL A 33 -8.98 -3.67 5.93
CA VAL A 33 -7.70 -2.98 6.06
C VAL A 33 -6.59 -4.02 6.18
N TRP A 34 -5.60 -3.90 5.30
CA TRP A 34 -4.40 -4.72 5.33
C TRP A 34 -3.22 -3.84 5.71
N HIS A 35 -2.50 -4.24 6.74
CA HIS A 35 -1.31 -3.51 7.16
C HIS A 35 -0.08 -4.35 6.81
N GLY A 36 0.85 -3.76 6.11
CA GLY A 36 2.06 -4.46 5.75
C GLY A 36 2.95 -3.65 4.83
N THR A 37 3.95 -4.33 4.28
CA THR A 37 4.93 -3.72 3.40
C THR A 37 4.68 -4.16 1.97
N ILE A 38 4.67 -3.21 1.05
CA ILE A 38 4.53 -3.53 -0.38
C ILE A 38 5.86 -4.03 -0.90
N THR A 39 5.87 -5.27 -1.36
CA THR A 39 7.08 -5.92 -1.87
C THR A 39 7.16 -5.93 -3.38
N ALA A 40 6.03 -5.80 -4.06
CA ALA A 40 6.01 -5.74 -5.51
C ALA A 40 4.75 -5.01 -5.98
N ILE A 41 4.89 -4.31 -7.10
CA ILE A 41 3.76 -3.67 -7.76
C ILE A 41 3.72 -4.18 -9.19
N GLY A 42 2.66 -4.90 -9.51
CA GLY A 42 2.45 -5.39 -10.87
C GLY A 42 1.63 -4.43 -11.71
N SER A 43 1.24 -4.88 -12.89
CA SER A 43 0.40 -4.08 -13.78
C SER A 43 -1.08 -4.08 -13.37
N ALA A 44 -1.50 -5.08 -12.61
CA ALA A 44 -2.90 -5.24 -12.22
C ALA A 44 -3.09 -5.56 -10.74
N GLU A 45 -2.00 -5.79 -10.01
CA GLU A 45 -2.09 -6.16 -8.60
C GLU A 45 -0.83 -5.72 -7.85
N VAL A 46 -0.96 -5.64 -6.52
CA VAL A 46 0.19 -5.40 -5.65
C VAL A 46 0.41 -6.61 -4.76
N GLU A 47 1.64 -6.83 -4.37
CA GLU A 47 1.99 -7.84 -3.39
C GLU A 47 2.34 -7.15 -2.08
N LEU A 48 1.64 -7.55 -1.03
CA LEU A 48 1.81 -7.00 0.30
C LEU A 48 2.26 -8.09 1.25
N LYS A 49 3.29 -7.80 2.03
CA LYS A 49 3.78 -8.72 3.04
C LYS A 49 3.36 -8.21 4.41
N ASP A 50 2.62 -9.00 5.15
CA ASP A 50 2.17 -8.62 6.47
C ASP A 50 3.23 -8.91 7.54
N ALA A 51 2.96 -8.53 8.78
CA ALA A 51 3.90 -8.70 9.88
C ALA A 51 4.13 -10.16 10.26
N ARG A 52 3.27 -11.05 9.84
CA ARG A 52 3.38 -12.48 10.10
C ARG A 52 4.08 -13.24 8.98
N LYS A 53 4.72 -12.50 8.08
CA LYS A 53 5.42 -13.06 6.93
C LYS A 53 4.49 -13.69 5.89
N GLY A 54 3.20 -13.37 5.95
CA GLY A 54 2.26 -13.78 4.92
C GLY A 54 2.29 -12.84 3.74
N LYS A 55 2.27 -13.38 2.54
CA LYS A 55 2.20 -12.57 1.33
C LYS A 55 0.78 -12.58 0.80
N HIS A 56 0.30 -11.40 0.44
CA HIS A 56 -1.04 -11.23 -0.09
C HIS A 56 -0.98 -10.48 -1.40
N ARG A 57 -1.68 -10.98 -2.39
CA ARG A 57 -1.81 -10.30 -3.67
C ARG A 57 -3.19 -9.70 -3.75
N ILE A 58 -3.25 -8.41 -4.02
CA ILE A 58 -4.51 -7.68 -4.05
C ILE A 58 -4.60 -6.97 -5.38
N ALA A 59 -5.65 -7.27 -6.15
CA ALA A 59 -5.87 -6.65 -7.43
C ALA A 59 -6.22 -5.17 -7.27
N PHE A 60 -5.73 -4.32 -8.16
CA PHE A 60 -6.04 -2.89 -8.13
C PHE A 60 -7.55 -2.64 -8.12
N ALA A 61 -8.31 -3.47 -8.81
CA ALA A 61 -9.76 -3.35 -8.86
C ALA A 61 -10.43 -3.53 -7.49
N HIS A 62 -9.77 -4.20 -6.56
CA HIS A 62 -10.27 -4.40 -5.20
C HIS A 62 -9.73 -3.38 -4.20
N ILE A 63 -8.79 -2.54 -4.62
CA ILE A 63 -8.20 -1.55 -3.73
C ILE A 63 -8.98 -0.26 -3.82
N ASP A 64 -9.43 0.24 -2.67
CA ASP A 64 -10.05 1.56 -2.60
C ASP A 64 -8.96 2.62 -2.46
N ARG A 65 -8.08 2.45 -1.49
CA ARG A 65 -7.00 3.40 -1.26
C ARG A 65 -5.87 2.76 -0.46
N ILE A 66 -4.70 3.37 -0.55
CA ILE A 66 -3.55 3.00 0.25
C ILE A 66 -3.08 4.22 1.01
N TYR A 67 -2.89 4.08 2.31
CA TYR A 67 -2.32 5.12 3.17
C TYR A 67 -0.86 4.80 3.41
N SER A 68 0.00 5.71 3.02
CA SER A 68 1.44 5.59 3.26
C SER A 68 1.88 6.69 4.22
N ASP A 69 2.50 6.29 5.32
CA ASP A 69 3.06 7.25 6.27
C ASP A 69 4.46 7.62 5.84
N ILE A 70 4.68 8.90 5.58
CA ILE A 70 5.99 9.41 5.27
C ILE A 70 6.53 10.08 6.51
N LYS A 71 7.64 9.56 7.01
CA LYS A 71 8.36 10.22 8.10
C LYS A 71 9.20 11.33 7.52
N THR A 72 8.89 12.55 7.86
CA THR A 72 9.79 13.67 7.59
C THR A 72 10.84 13.66 8.68
N GLY A 73 12.07 13.45 8.33
CA GLY A 73 13.09 13.12 9.26
C GLY A 73 13.60 14.29 10.12
N TYR A 74 12.93 14.57 11.15
CA TYR A 74 13.47 15.50 12.15
C TYR A 74 13.01 15.14 13.50
#